data_7bade8271ec7fe3401fafc9165764ccc
#
_entry.id   7bade8271ec7fe3401fafc9165764ccc
#
_cell.length_a   1.000
_cell.length_b   1.000
_cell.length_c   1.000
_cell.angle_alpha   90.00
_cell.angle_beta   90.00
_cell.angle_gamma   90.00
#
_symmetry.space_group_name_H-M   'P 1'
#
loop_
_entity.id
_entity.type
_entity.pdbx_description
1 polymer ?
#
loop_
_entity_poly.entity_id
_entity_poly.type
_entity_poly.pdbx_seq_one_letter_code
_entity_poly.pdbx_strand_id
1 'polypeptide(L)'
;MADNKQPQLNGAYYGPAIPPPPQPRPYHHRSRSCCCCLFSFFWKLLVTLIVLAGLAVLIFYLVVHPRPFKFYVTEANLTEFDNKNNTLHYNMVLNFTARNPNKKLSIYYDKVEALAFYEGERLTNNVDVITHMNSFRQYKKSSDPMSAVFSGQKLMLLENDQVSEFNKDKSVEVYDIYVKLYFRVRFRLGDLISGHYKPKVKCDLKVPLNSNKTTATFVPSKCHVHFY
;
A
#
# COMPACT_ATOMS: atom_id res chain seq x y z
N MET A 1 -12.94 124.96 -34.17
CA MET A 1 -12.66 123.85 -35.12
C MET A 1 -11.27 123.38 -34.72
N ALA A 2 -11.19 122.30 -33.98
CA ALA A 2 -9.93 121.72 -33.44
C ALA A 2 -9.80 120.35 -34.00
N ASP A 3 -8.81 120.11 -34.73
CA ASP A 3 -8.47 118.85 -35.39
C ASP A 3 -7.58 118.05 -34.38
N ASN A 4 -8.06 116.98 -33.93
CA ASN A 4 -7.38 116.18 -32.94
C ASN A 4 -6.71 114.96 -33.65
N LYS A 5 -5.43 115.16 -34.01
CA LYS A 5 -4.59 114.10 -34.53
C LYS A 5 -4.05 113.22 -33.39
N GLN A 6 -4.51 112.03 -33.30
CA GLN A 6 -3.91 111.02 -32.45
C GLN A 6 -2.56 110.57 -33.06
N PRO A 7 -1.51 110.43 -32.25
CA PRO A 7 -0.25 109.84 -32.75
C PRO A 7 -0.38 108.31 -32.87
N GLN A 8 0.01 107.82 -34.00
CA GLN A 8 0.16 106.41 -34.27
C GLN A 8 1.32 105.84 -33.44
N LEU A 9 1.02 104.97 -32.53
CA LEU A 9 2.01 104.15 -31.86
C LEU A 9 2.43 103.02 -32.80
N ASN A 10 3.55 103.20 -33.49
CA ASN A 10 4.24 102.13 -34.19
C ASN A 10 5.26 101.52 -33.28
N GLY A 11 5.21 100.24 -33.10
CA GLY A 11 6.29 99.52 -32.46
C GLY A 11 5.77 98.29 -31.69
N ALA A 12 5.19 97.34 -32.40
CA ALA A 12 5.03 96.02 -31.80
C ALA A 12 6.37 95.35 -31.67
N TYR A 13 6.97 95.38 -30.47
CA TYR A 13 8.13 94.57 -30.15
C TYR A 13 7.73 93.09 -29.99
N TYR A 14 8.02 92.31 -31.00
CA TYR A 14 7.90 90.89 -30.91
C TYR A 14 9.09 90.35 -30.13
N GLY A 15 8.86 90.13 -28.84
CA GLY A 15 9.84 89.35 -28.05
C GLY A 15 9.89 87.89 -28.54
N PRO A 16 10.96 87.17 -28.25
CA PRO A 16 11.13 85.79 -28.67
C PRO A 16 9.96 84.94 -28.11
N ALA A 17 9.42 84.08 -28.98
CA ALA A 17 8.27 83.23 -28.62
C ALA A 17 8.59 82.42 -27.35
N ILE A 18 7.81 82.63 -26.30
CA ILE A 18 7.91 81.83 -25.08
C ILE A 18 7.46 80.41 -25.47
N PRO A 19 8.31 79.35 -25.26
CA PRO A 19 7.91 78.00 -25.57
C PRO A 19 6.70 77.61 -24.67
N PRO A 20 5.70 76.92 -25.22
CA PRO A 20 4.55 76.53 -24.43
C PRO A 20 4.98 75.68 -23.25
N PRO A 21 4.31 75.81 -22.10
CA PRO A 21 4.67 75.06 -20.88
C PRO A 21 4.60 73.55 -21.19
N PRO A 22 5.54 72.74 -20.69
CA PRO A 22 5.57 71.32 -20.92
C PRO A 22 4.23 70.71 -20.48
N GLN A 23 3.56 70.01 -21.40
CA GLN A 23 2.32 69.33 -21.08
C GLN A 23 2.56 68.34 -19.94
N PRO A 24 1.69 68.31 -18.91
CA PRO A 24 1.83 67.35 -17.83
C PRO A 24 1.73 65.94 -18.44
N ARG A 25 2.78 65.14 -18.24
CA ARG A 25 2.73 63.73 -18.68
C ARG A 25 1.55 63.04 -18.00
N PRO A 26 0.69 62.34 -18.74
CA PRO A 26 -0.41 61.62 -18.11
C PRO A 26 0.19 60.60 -17.16
N TYR A 27 -0.04 60.76 -15.88
CA TYR A 27 0.22 59.73 -14.88
C TYR A 27 -0.69 58.55 -15.20
N HIS A 28 -0.17 57.52 -15.84
CA HIS A 28 -0.83 56.24 -15.92
C HIS A 28 -0.92 55.67 -14.50
N HIS A 29 -1.99 55.96 -13.83
CA HIS A 29 -2.39 55.16 -12.70
C HIS A 29 -2.59 53.73 -13.20
N ARG A 30 -1.54 52.92 -13.04
CA ARG A 30 -1.66 51.47 -13.20
C ARG A 30 -2.62 51.01 -12.12
N SER A 31 -3.91 51.05 -12.44
CA SER A 31 -4.91 50.48 -11.58
C SER A 31 -4.62 48.97 -11.53
N ARG A 32 -3.91 48.56 -10.48
CA ARG A 32 -3.81 47.14 -10.16
C ARG A 32 -5.25 46.69 -9.92
N SER A 33 -5.82 46.02 -10.89
CA SER A 33 -7.21 45.56 -10.80
C SER A 33 -7.28 44.74 -9.51
N CYS A 34 -8.25 45.04 -8.66
CA CYS A 34 -8.44 44.43 -7.36
C CYS A 34 -8.60 42.90 -7.49
N CYS A 35 -9.09 42.41 -8.63
CA CYS A 35 -9.16 41.00 -9.00
C CYS A 35 -7.78 40.31 -9.05
N CYS A 36 -6.73 41.00 -9.56
CA CYS A 36 -5.38 40.41 -9.58
C CYS A 36 -4.78 40.26 -8.17
N CYS A 37 -5.10 41.20 -7.27
CA CYS A 37 -4.66 41.09 -5.86
C CYS A 37 -5.37 39.95 -5.12
N LEU A 38 -6.67 39.80 -5.33
CA LEU A 38 -7.44 38.71 -4.74
C LEU A 38 -6.98 37.35 -5.29
N PHE A 39 -6.82 37.24 -6.60
CA PHE A 39 -6.32 36.00 -7.25
C PHE A 39 -4.90 35.65 -6.75
N SER A 40 -4.02 36.63 -6.65
CA SER A 40 -2.67 36.40 -6.10
C SER A 40 -2.70 35.97 -4.63
N PHE A 41 -3.62 36.52 -3.83
CA PHE A 41 -3.80 36.13 -2.44
C PHE A 41 -4.30 34.68 -2.32
N PHE A 42 -5.37 34.32 -3.06
CA PHE A 42 -5.88 32.96 -3.07
C PHE A 42 -4.87 31.94 -3.59
N TRP A 43 -4.09 32.30 -4.62
CA TRP A 43 -3.03 31.46 -5.15
C TRP A 43 -1.94 31.20 -4.10
N LYS A 44 -1.49 32.23 -3.39
CA LYS A 44 -0.52 32.10 -2.30
C LYS A 44 -1.07 31.23 -1.15
N LEU A 45 -2.32 31.47 -0.77
CA LEU A 45 -2.99 30.68 0.25
C LEU A 45 -3.05 29.19 -0.16
N LEU A 46 -3.46 28.90 -1.40
CA LEU A 46 -3.53 27.54 -1.95
C LEU A 46 -2.16 26.86 -1.89
N VAL A 47 -1.12 27.54 -2.39
CA VAL A 47 0.23 27.01 -2.37
C VAL A 47 0.70 26.73 -0.94
N THR A 48 0.44 27.67 -0.02
CA THR A 48 0.79 27.48 1.40
C THR A 48 0.07 26.25 2.00
N LEU A 49 -1.23 26.08 1.72
CA LEU A 49 -1.99 24.92 2.20
C LEU A 49 -1.43 23.60 1.63
N ILE A 50 -1.06 23.58 0.33
CA ILE A 50 -0.46 22.40 -0.29
C ILE A 50 0.89 22.05 0.37
N VAL A 51 1.73 23.07 0.62
CA VAL A 51 3.02 22.87 1.28
C VAL A 51 2.84 22.35 2.71
N LEU A 52 1.92 22.94 3.47
CA LEU A 52 1.62 22.48 4.84
C LEU A 52 1.04 21.06 4.86
N ALA A 53 0.13 20.74 3.93
CA ALA A 53 -0.41 19.39 3.79
C ALA A 53 0.69 18.39 3.42
N GLY A 54 1.56 18.73 2.46
CA GLY A 54 2.70 17.91 2.09
C GLY A 54 3.66 17.66 3.24
N LEU A 55 3.96 18.71 4.02
CA LEU A 55 4.81 18.60 5.20
C LEU A 55 4.16 17.72 6.28
N ALA A 56 2.86 17.87 6.51
CA ALA A 56 2.12 17.03 7.46
C ALA A 56 2.15 15.55 7.06
N VAL A 57 1.93 15.24 5.76
CA VAL A 57 2.03 13.89 5.22
C VAL A 57 3.45 13.33 5.37
N LEU A 58 4.47 14.14 5.09
CA LEU A 58 5.87 13.74 5.24
C LEU A 58 6.20 13.40 6.69
N ILE A 59 5.83 14.27 7.64
CA ILE A 59 6.03 14.04 9.07
C ILE A 59 5.28 12.77 9.51
N PHE A 60 4.02 12.61 9.08
CA PHE A 60 3.22 11.44 9.37
C PHE A 60 3.92 10.16 8.87
N TYR A 61 4.40 10.16 7.63
CA TYR A 61 5.12 9.02 7.05
C TYR A 61 6.40 8.70 7.82
N LEU A 62 7.21 9.71 8.15
CA LEU A 62 8.46 9.52 8.92
C LEU A 62 8.21 8.99 10.34
N VAL A 63 7.14 9.48 10.99
CA VAL A 63 6.77 9.11 12.37
C VAL A 63 6.16 7.71 12.43
N VAL A 64 5.27 7.36 11.49
CA VAL A 64 4.57 6.07 11.47
C VAL A 64 5.46 4.99 10.86
N HIS A 65 6.19 5.32 9.79
CA HIS A 65 7.09 4.45 9.04
C HIS A 65 6.50 3.04 8.88
N PRO A 66 5.36 2.92 8.13
CA PRO A 66 4.63 1.66 8.04
C PRO A 66 5.49 0.59 7.37
N ARG A 67 5.58 -0.56 8.04
CA ARG A 67 6.31 -1.73 7.54
C ARG A 67 5.33 -2.86 7.26
N PRO A 68 5.49 -3.61 6.16
CA PRO A 68 4.67 -4.77 5.91
C PRO A 68 4.86 -5.80 7.03
N PHE A 69 3.78 -6.48 7.40
CA PHE A 69 3.90 -7.59 8.34
C PHE A 69 4.69 -8.75 7.70
N LYS A 70 5.33 -9.54 8.55
CA LYS A 70 6.11 -10.70 8.13
C LYS A 70 5.34 -11.96 8.50
N PHE A 71 5.42 -12.97 7.65
CA PHE A 71 4.73 -14.22 7.86
C PHE A 71 5.71 -15.38 7.66
N TYR A 72 5.65 -16.32 8.57
CA TYR A 72 6.53 -17.50 8.57
C TYR A 72 5.69 -18.74 8.81
N VAL A 73 6.01 -19.82 8.11
CA VAL A 73 5.59 -21.16 8.51
C VAL A 73 6.64 -21.68 9.48
N THR A 74 6.23 -21.90 10.70
CA THR A 74 7.13 -22.32 11.78
C THR A 74 7.20 -23.83 11.92
N GLU A 75 6.10 -24.51 11.58
CA GLU A 75 5.98 -25.94 11.71
C GLU A 75 5.00 -26.49 10.70
N ALA A 76 5.27 -27.65 10.13
CA ALA A 76 4.40 -28.39 9.25
C ALA A 76 4.38 -29.85 9.68
N ASN A 77 3.20 -30.39 9.90
CA ASN A 77 2.98 -31.79 10.24
C ASN A 77 2.08 -32.43 9.19
N LEU A 78 2.65 -33.21 8.31
CA LEU A 78 1.98 -33.97 7.27
C LEU A 78 1.91 -35.43 7.71
N THR A 79 0.71 -35.90 8.08
CA THR A 79 0.49 -37.27 8.62
C THR A 79 0.02 -38.23 7.54
N GLU A 80 -0.61 -37.74 6.48
CA GLU A 80 -1.10 -38.55 5.37
C GLU A 80 -0.96 -37.79 4.06
N PHE A 81 -0.38 -38.42 3.06
CA PHE A 81 -0.30 -37.91 1.70
C PHE A 81 -0.11 -39.09 0.73
N ASP A 82 -1.21 -39.70 0.31
CA ASP A 82 -1.19 -40.89 -0.54
C ASP A 82 -2.26 -40.82 -1.63
N ASN A 83 -1.88 -41.16 -2.86
CA ASN A 83 -2.76 -41.21 -4.01
C ASN A 83 -3.15 -42.65 -4.29
N LYS A 84 -4.41 -43.00 -4.08
CA LYS A 84 -4.98 -44.31 -4.35
C LYS A 84 -6.12 -44.18 -5.35
N ASN A 85 -6.06 -44.92 -6.45
CA ASN A 85 -7.09 -44.90 -7.48
C ASN A 85 -7.46 -43.47 -7.95
N ASN A 86 -6.46 -42.65 -8.25
CA ASN A 86 -6.62 -41.23 -8.61
C ASN A 86 -7.31 -40.36 -7.52
N THR A 87 -7.37 -40.84 -6.31
CA THR A 87 -7.86 -40.06 -5.18
C THR A 87 -6.72 -39.81 -4.20
N LEU A 88 -6.36 -38.56 -4.07
CA LEU A 88 -5.35 -38.12 -3.09
C LEU A 88 -6.03 -37.99 -1.73
N HIS A 89 -5.51 -38.73 -0.76
CA HIS A 89 -5.81 -38.59 0.67
C HIS A 89 -4.71 -37.75 1.30
N TYR A 90 -5.10 -36.73 2.05
CA TYR A 90 -4.13 -35.84 2.68
C TYR A 90 -4.61 -35.38 4.06
N ASN A 91 -3.66 -35.25 4.98
CA ASN A 91 -3.88 -34.67 6.30
C ASN A 91 -2.62 -33.90 6.72
N MET A 92 -2.73 -32.57 6.77
CA MET A 92 -1.64 -31.67 7.05
C MET A 92 -2.08 -30.57 8.02
N VAL A 93 -1.26 -30.31 9.04
CA VAL A 93 -1.39 -29.18 9.95
C VAL A 93 -0.22 -28.24 9.73
N LEU A 94 -0.51 -26.97 9.46
CA LEU A 94 0.49 -25.93 9.32
C LEU A 94 0.36 -24.91 10.45
N ASN A 95 1.46 -24.67 11.13
CA ASN A 95 1.58 -23.63 12.14
C ASN A 95 2.34 -22.43 11.57
N PHE A 96 1.72 -21.28 11.69
CA PHE A 96 2.22 -20.01 11.16
C PHE A 96 2.53 -19.05 12.30
N THR A 97 3.49 -18.16 12.05
CA THR A 97 3.73 -17.00 12.91
C THR A 97 3.61 -15.72 12.09
N ALA A 98 2.62 -14.91 12.45
CA ALA A 98 2.49 -13.55 11.94
C ALA A 98 3.28 -12.59 12.84
N ARG A 99 4.20 -11.81 12.27
CA ARG A 99 4.98 -10.80 12.99
C ARG A 99 4.64 -9.39 12.51
N ASN A 100 4.21 -8.55 13.43
CA ASN A 100 4.02 -7.13 13.20
C ASN A 100 5.28 -6.34 13.57
N PRO A 101 6.08 -5.85 12.60
CA PRO A 101 7.28 -5.09 12.89
C PRO A 101 7.01 -3.63 13.26
N ASN A 102 5.75 -3.17 13.14
CA ASN A 102 5.39 -1.78 13.32
C ASN A 102 5.43 -1.35 14.79
N LYS A 103 6.02 -0.18 15.04
CA LYS A 103 6.11 0.41 16.39
C LYS A 103 4.83 1.16 16.80
N LYS A 104 4.01 1.58 15.84
CA LYS A 104 2.85 2.44 16.08
C LYS A 104 1.53 1.87 15.56
N LEU A 105 1.58 0.93 14.60
CA LEU A 105 0.42 0.29 14.01
C LEU A 105 0.12 -1.05 14.67
N SER A 106 -1.13 -1.26 15.08
CA SER A 106 -1.69 -2.58 15.40
C SER A 106 -2.47 -3.10 14.20
N ILE A 107 -2.61 -4.42 14.07
CA ILE A 107 -3.30 -5.08 12.97
C ILE A 107 -4.48 -5.86 13.54
N TYR A 108 -5.68 -5.67 12.96
CA TYR A 108 -6.84 -6.52 13.21
C TYR A 108 -7.00 -7.47 12.05
N TYR A 109 -7.10 -8.75 12.33
CA TYR A 109 -7.36 -9.80 11.36
C TYR A 109 -8.85 -10.13 11.41
N ASP A 110 -9.62 -9.63 10.44
CA ASP A 110 -11.06 -9.87 10.38
C ASP A 110 -11.36 -11.23 9.77
N LYS A 111 -10.52 -11.70 8.84
CA LYS A 111 -10.62 -13.02 8.22
C LYS A 111 -9.25 -13.46 7.70
N VAL A 112 -8.95 -14.74 7.86
CA VAL A 112 -7.77 -15.38 7.27
C VAL A 112 -8.20 -16.71 6.69
N GLU A 113 -8.02 -16.87 5.38
CA GLU A 113 -8.32 -18.11 4.65
C GLU A 113 -7.04 -18.65 4.03
N ALA A 114 -6.87 -19.96 4.07
CA ALA A 114 -5.74 -20.66 3.50
C ALA A 114 -6.19 -21.62 2.39
N LEU A 115 -5.38 -21.72 1.35
CA LEU A 115 -5.49 -22.67 0.26
C LEU A 115 -4.18 -23.40 0.10
N ALA A 116 -4.23 -24.72 0.00
CA ALA A 116 -3.07 -25.56 -0.31
C ALA A 116 -3.15 -26.06 -1.76
N PHE A 117 -2.00 -26.13 -2.42
CA PHE A 117 -1.83 -26.62 -3.77
C PHE A 117 -0.68 -27.63 -3.81
N TYR A 118 -0.82 -28.65 -4.63
CA TYR A 118 0.24 -29.58 -4.96
C TYR A 118 0.26 -29.79 -6.48
N GLU A 119 1.43 -29.70 -7.12
CA GLU A 119 1.62 -29.79 -8.57
C GLU A 119 0.64 -28.91 -9.38
N GLY A 120 0.39 -27.68 -8.89
CA GLY A 120 -0.52 -26.72 -9.52
C GLY A 120 -2.01 -27.00 -9.22
N GLU A 121 -2.35 -28.21 -8.75
CA GLU A 121 -3.69 -28.59 -8.40
C GLU A 121 -4.06 -28.12 -6.97
N ARG A 122 -5.25 -27.56 -6.84
CA ARG A 122 -5.77 -27.12 -5.56
C ARG A 122 -6.24 -28.31 -4.73
N LEU A 123 -5.67 -28.51 -3.55
CA LEU A 123 -6.01 -29.66 -2.68
C LEU A 123 -7.38 -29.51 -2.03
N THR A 124 -7.68 -28.36 -1.46
CA THR A 124 -8.88 -28.16 -0.65
C THR A 124 -9.61 -26.87 -1.02
N ASN A 125 -10.87 -26.76 -0.58
CA ASN A 125 -11.59 -25.49 -0.55
C ASN A 125 -10.94 -24.54 0.46
N ASN A 126 -11.40 -23.28 0.51
CA ASN A 126 -10.87 -22.32 1.48
C ASN A 126 -11.01 -22.89 2.90
N VAL A 127 -9.87 -23.02 3.57
CA VAL A 127 -9.80 -23.42 4.97
C VAL A 127 -9.68 -22.16 5.81
N ASP A 128 -10.54 -22.00 6.79
CA ASP A 128 -10.41 -20.92 7.75
C ASP A 128 -9.19 -21.18 8.64
N VAL A 129 -8.29 -20.22 8.68
CA VAL A 129 -7.14 -20.30 9.58
C VAL A 129 -7.64 -20.07 10.99
N ILE A 130 -7.39 -21.06 11.84
CA ILE A 130 -7.75 -20.98 13.25
C ILE A 130 -6.80 -19.98 13.91
N THR A 131 -7.33 -18.81 14.18
CA THR A 131 -6.70 -17.86 15.09
C THR A 131 -7.33 -18.10 16.46
N HIS A 132 -6.51 -18.33 17.47
CA HIS A 132 -7.00 -18.61 18.82
C HIS A 132 -7.72 -17.42 19.48
N MET A 133 -8.13 -16.41 18.74
CA MET A 133 -8.74 -15.19 19.25
C MET A 133 -9.94 -14.76 18.43
N ASN A 134 -11.10 -14.63 19.10
CA ASN A 134 -12.24 -13.86 18.58
C ASN A 134 -11.81 -12.40 18.39
N SER A 135 -11.95 -11.85 17.18
CA SER A 135 -11.40 -10.53 16.76
C SER A 135 -9.91 -10.37 17.06
N PHE A 136 -9.10 -11.14 16.35
CA PHE A 136 -7.65 -11.16 16.51
C PHE A 136 -7.02 -9.77 16.28
N ARG A 137 -6.54 -9.18 17.36
CA ARG A 137 -5.75 -7.94 17.34
C ARG A 137 -4.31 -8.25 17.62
N GLN A 138 -3.49 -8.09 16.61
CA GLN A 138 -2.04 -8.13 16.76
C GLN A 138 -1.52 -6.78 17.23
N TYR A 139 -0.81 -6.78 18.35
CA TYR A 139 -0.23 -5.58 18.92
C TYR A 139 1.03 -5.14 18.15
N LYS A 140 1.50 -3.95 18.51
CA LYS A 140 2.74 -3.38 17.99
C LYS A 140 3.91 -4.28 18.37
N LYS A 141 4.81 -4.57 17.42
CA LYS A 141 6.01 -5.41 17.62
C LYS A 141 5.73 -6.83 18.16
N SER A 142 4.49 -7.33 18.07
CA SER A 142 4.17 -8.68 18.50
C SER A 142 4.40 -9.72 17.42
N SER A 143 4.49 -10.97 17.86
CA SER A 143 4.46 -12.16 17.00
C SER A 143 3.42 -13.10 17.57
N ASP A 144 2.46 -13.50 16.72
CA ASP A 144 1.31 -14.26 17.17
C ASP A 144 1.15 -15.52 16.32
N PRO A 145 0.90 -16.68 16.95
CA PRO A 145 0.73 -17.94 16.26
C PRO A 145 -0.66 -18.05 15.62
N MET A 146 -0.71 -18.76 14.51
CA MET A 146 -1.91 -19.15 13.79
C MET A 146 -1.75 -20.60 13.32
N SER A 147 -2.83 -21.32 13.09
CA SER A 147 -2.78 -22.67 12.53
C SER A 147 -3.85 -22.89 11.48
N ALA A 148 -3.57 -23.77 10.53
CA ALA A 148 -4.55 -24.24 9.56
C ALA A 148 -4.44 -25.77 9.43
N VAL A 149 -5.59 -26.43 9.37
CA VAL A 149 -5.70 -27.87 9.18
C VAL A 149 -6.24 -28.13 7.77
N PHE A 150 -5.48 -28.86 6.99
CA PHE A 150 -5.84 -29.29 5.64
C PHE A 150 -6.02 -30.79 5.66
N SER A 151 -7.25 -31.26 5.62
CA SER A 151 -7.54 -32.69 5.59
C SER A 151 -8.67 -32.98 4.62
N GLY A 152 -8.58 -34.11 3.96
CA GLY A 152 -9.63 -34.54 3.04
C GLY A 152 -9.16 -35.51 1.97
N GLN A 153 -10.06 -35.67 1.02
CA GLN A 153 -9.85 -36.52 -0.16
C GLN A 153 -10.19 -35.68 -1.40
N LYS A 154 -9.38 -35.80 -2.43
CA LYS A 154 -9.60 -35.14 -3.70
C LYS A 154 -9.30 -36.06 -4.88
N LEU A 155 -10.24 -36.16 -5.82
CA LEU A 155 -9.97 -36.76 -7.10
C LEU A 155 -8.92 -35.91 -7.82
N MET A 156 -7.77 -36.50 -8.09
CA MET A 156 -6.62 -35.84 -8.73
C MET A 156 -6.17 -36.70 -9.91
N LEU A 157 -6.51 -36.25 -11.10
CA LEU A 157 -6.05 -36.87 -12.34
C LEU A 157 -4.69 -36.24 -12.69
N LEU A 158 -3.64 -36.89 -12.26
CA LEU A 158 -2.28 -36.46 -12.54
C LEU A 158 -1.90 -36.81 -13.99
N GLU A 159 -1.30 -35.88 -14.71
CA GLU A 159 -0.65 -36.11 -15.98
C GLU A 159 0.64 -36.92 -15.77
N ASN A 160 1.19 -37.51 -16.84
CA ASN A 160 2.35 -38.40 -16.74
C ASN A 160 3.56 -37.74 -16.03
N ASP A 161 3.79 -36.47 -16.29
CA ASP A 161 4.88 -35.71 -15.65
C ASP A 161 4.62 -35.50 -14.15
N GLN A 162 3.39 -35.20 -13.78
CA GLN A 162 2.97 -35.05 -12.37
C GLN A 162 3.00 -36.38 -11.61
N VAL A 163 2.67 -37.49 -12.29
CA VAL A 163 2.82 -38.85 -11.72
C VAL A 163 4.29 -39.15 -11.41
N SER A 164 5.18 -38.78 -12.30
CA SER A 164 6.64 -39.02 -12.11
C SER A 164 7.16 -38.20 -10.93
N GLU A 165 6.75 -36.91 -10.81
CA GLU A 165 7.15 -36.05 -9.71
C GLU A 165 6.54 -36.52 -8.37
N PHE A 166 5.25 -36.92 -8.36
CA PHE A 166 4.64 -37.53 -7.19
C PHE A 166 5.37 -38.77 -6.69
N ASN A 167 5.78 -39.67 -7.61
CA ASN A 167 6.54 -40.86 -7.24
C ASN A 167 7.95 -40.55 -6.71
N LYS A 168 8.57 -39.50 -7.24
CA LYS A 168 9.83 -38.98 -6.74
C LYS A 168 9.67 -38.43 -5.34
N ASP A 169 8.71 -37.53 -5.10
CA ASP A 169 8.40 -36.98 -3.78
C ASP A 169 8.05 -38.06 -2.78
N LYS A 170 7.28 -39.07 -3.20
CA LYS A 170 6.93 -40.22 -2.39
C LYS A 170 8.14 -41.07 -2.01
N SER A 171 9.14 -41.17 -2.89
CA SER A 171 10.37 -41.91 -2.60
C SER A 171 11.24 -41.26 -1.54
N VAL A 172 11.23 -39.91 -1.48
CA VAL A 172 11.97 -39.08 -0.52
C VAL A 172 11.10 -38.77 0.71
N GLU A 173 9.79 -38.98 0.61
CA GLU A 173 8.79 -38.61 1.62
C GLU A 173 8.77 -37.12 1.96
N VAL A 174 9.10 -36.27 0.99
CA VAL A 174 9.07 -34.80 1.09
C VAL A 174 8.28 -34.24 -0.08
N TYR A 175 7.24 -33.48 0.20
CA TYR A 175 6.31 -32.96 -0.80
C TYR A 175 6.43 -31.44 -0.92
N ASP A 176 6.48 -30.95 -2.16
CA ASP A 176 6.52 -29.51 -2.45
C ASP A 176 5.07 -28.95 -2.44
N ILE A 177 4.68 -28.33 -1.32
CA ILE A 177 3.33 -27.82 -1.11
C ILE A 177 3.35 -26.30 -1.17
N TYR A 178 2.51 -25.75 -2.04
CA TYR A 178 2.33 -24.31 -2.19
C TYR A 178 1.08 -23.82 -1.45
N VAL A 179 1.24 -22.89 -0.54
CA VAL A 179 0.14 -22.36 0.28
C VAL A 179 -0.11 -20.89 -0.02
N LYS A 180 -1.36 -20.56 -0.30
CA LYS A 180 -1.85 -19.17 -0.44
C LYS A 180 -2.73 -18.82 0.75
N LEU A 181 -2.42 -17.70 1.40
CA LEU A 181 -3.27 -17.17 2.46
C LEU A 181 -3.88 -15.83 2.00
N TYR A 182 -5.16 -15.70 2.24
CA TYR A 182 -5.95 -14.52 1.95
C TYR A 182 -6.36 -13.87 3.26
N PHE A 183 -5.94 -12.63 3.43
CA PHE A 183 -6.24 -11.87 4.63
C PHE A 183 -7.27 -10.79 4.37
N ARG A 184 -8.08 -10.52 5.37
CA ARG A 184 -8.81 -9.27 5.50
C ARG A 184 -8.36 -8.61 6.78
N VAL A 185 -7.67 -7.46 6.66
CA VAL A 185 -7.05 -6.79 7.81
C VAL A 185 -7.43 -5.32 7.85
N ARG A 186 -7.44 -4.77 9.07
CA ARG A 186 -7.54 -3.34 9.34
C ARG A 186 -6.34 -2.91 10.17
N PHE A 187 -5.82 -1.72 9.90
CA PHE A 187 -4.73 -1.15 10.69
C PHE A 187 -5.29 -0.15 11.70
N ARG A 188 -4.73 -0.16 12.90
CA ARG A 188 -5.06 0.82 13.94
C ARG A 188 -3.84 1.64 14.33
N LEU A 189 -3.98 2.96 14.25
CA LEU A 189 -3.02 3.95 14.70
C LEU A 189 -3.65 4.80 15.81
N GLY A 190 -3.27 4.57 17.06
CA GLY A 190 -3.96 5.21 18.20
C GLY A 190 -5.43 4.81 18.23
N ASP A 191 -6.32 5.79 18.10
CA ASP A 191 -7.78 5.57 18.06
C ASP A 191 -8.35 5.48 16.64
N LEU A 192 -7.53 5.79 15.61
CA LEU A 192 -7.94 5.71 14.23
C LEU A 192 -7.80 4.29 13.70
N ILE A 193 -8.87 3.78 13.09
CA ILE A 193 -8.89 2.48 12.40
C ILE A 193 -9.03 2.75 10.90
N SER A 194 -8.13 2.18 10.11
CA SER A 194 -8.17 2.28 8.65
C SER A 194 -9.23 1.37 8.04
N GLY A 195 -9.53 1.59 6.76
CA GLY A 195 -10.36 0.68 5.96
C GLY A 195 -9.79 -0.74 5.84
N HIS A 196 -10.53 -1.62 5.16
CA HIS A 196 -10.14 -3.02 4.97
C HIS A 196 -9.10 -3.16 3.86
N TYR A 197 -8.03 -3.89 4.15
CA TYR A 197 -7.00 -4.31 3.19
C TYR A 197 -7.06 -5.82 2.99
N LYS A 198 -6.72 -6.29 1.79
CA LYS A 198 -6.78 -7.71 1.42
C LYS A 198 -5.40 -8.21 0.97
N PRO A 199 -4.37 -8.22 1.82
CA PRO A 199 -3.08 -8.76 1.45
C PRO A 199 -3.16 -10.26 1.18
N LYS A 200 -2.26 -10.73 0.29
CA LYS A 200 -2.09 -12.14 -0.02
C LYS A 200 -0.70 -12.57 0.42
N VAL A 201 -0.61 -13.74 1.01
CA VAL A 201 0.66 -14.35 1.39
C VAL A 201 0.85 -15.63 0.61
N LYS A 202 2.05 -15.85 0.10
CA LYS A 202 2.45 -17.01 -0.67
C LYS A 202 3.61 -17.70 0.04
N CYS A 203 3.48 -19.01 0.24
CA CYS A 203 4.47 -19.84 0.89
C CYS A 203 4.78 -21.05 0.04
N ASP A 204 6.03 -21.24 -0.31
CA ASP A 204 6.53 -22.45 -0.96
C ASP A 204 7.19 -23.30 0.12
N LEU A 205 6.66 -24.51 0.34
CA LEU A 205 6.98 -25.34 1.49
C LEU A 205 7.44 -26.73 1.03
N LYS A 206 8.58 -27.19 1.55
CA LYS A 206 9.00 -28.59 1.50
C LYS A 206 8.58 -29.28 2.77
N VAL A 207 7.51 -30.06 2.69
CA VAL A 207 6.86 -30.66 3.85
C VAL A 207 7.19 -32.16 3.92
N PRO A 208 7.95 -32.59 4.93
CA PRO A 208 8.20 -34.02 5.13
C PRO A 208 6.97 -34.73 5.65
N LEU A 209 6.74 -35.94 5.17
CA LEU A 209 5.73 -36.84 5.71
C LEU A 209 6.19 -37.33 7.10
N ASN A 210 5.33 -37.19 8.07
CA ASN A 210 5.62 -37.70 9.43
C ASN A 210 5.41 -39.23 9.44
N SER A 211 6.47 -39.95 9.05
CA SER A 211 6.53 -41.41 9.05
C SER A 211 7.73 -41.89 9.83
N ASN A 212 7.69 -43.15 10.26
CA ASN A 212 8.83 -43.77 10.94
C ASN A 212 10.07 -43.97 10.03
N LYS A 213 9.95 -43.68 8.75
CA LYS A 213 11.01 -43.85 7.74
C LYS A 213 11.72 -42.54 7.43
N THR A 214 11.03 -41.40 7.60
CA THR A 214 11.56 -40.11 7.24
C THR A 214 12.38 -39.52 8.38
N THR A 215 13.65 -39.21 8.13
CA THR A 215 14.53 -38.46 9.02
C THR A 215 14.50 -36.96 8.76
N ALA A 216 13.81 -36.53 7.70
CA ALA A 216 13.71 -35.13 7.31
C ALA A 216 12.84 -34.36 8.32
N THR A 217 13.32 -33.22 8.76
CA THR A 217 12.57 -32.31 9.61
C THR A 217 12.17 -31.08 8.81
N PHE A 218 10.98 -30.54 9.10
CA PHE A 218 10.53 -29.30 8.47
C PHE A 218 11.44 -28.12 8.84
N VAL A 219 11.86 -27.34 7.84
CA VAL A 219 12.65 -26.14 8.04
C VAL A 219 11.72 -24.93 7.98
N PRO A 220 11.68 -24.09 9.03
CA PRO A 220 10.86 -22.89 9.05
C PRO A 220 11.11 -21.99 7.84
N SER A 221 10.05 -21.61 7.14
CA SER A 221 10.15 -20.86 5.88
C SER A 221 9.46 -19.50 5.98
N LYS A 222 10.10 -18.48 5.40
CA LYS A 222 9.51 -17.14 5.29
C LYS A 222 8.65 -17.06 4.06
N CYS A 223 7.42 -16.57 4.23
CA CYS A 223 6.47 -16.37 3.14
C CYS A 223 6.57 -14.99 2.53
N HIS A 224 6.15 -14.86 1.28
CA HIS A 224 6.09 -13.61 0.54
C HIS A 224 4.73 -12.95 0.73
N VAL A 225 4.74 -11.69 1.21
CA VAL A 225 3.53 -10.90 1.45
C VAL A 225 3.34 -9.88 0.34
N HIS A 226 2.18 -9.89 -0.30
CA HIS A 226 1.80 -8.97 -1.37
C HIS A 226 0.61 -8.12 -0.91
N PHE A 227 0.73 -6.79 -1.05
CA PHE A 227 -0.35 -5.82 -0.87
C PHE A 227 -0.82 -5.35 -2.25
N TYR A 228 -2.14 -5.29 -2.44
CA TYR A 228 -2.79 -4.78 -3.65
C TYR A 228 -3.65 -3.57 -3.29
#